data_eb860a47d31e0fdd0bfc25f8e4a1f3b1
#
_entry.id   eb860a47d31e0fdd0bfc25f8e4a1f3b1
#
_cell.length_a   1.000
_cell.length_b   1.000
_cell.length_c   1.000
_cell.angle_alpha   90.00
_cell.angle_beta   90.00
_cell.angle_gamma   90.00
#
_symmetry.space_group_name_H-M   'P 1'
#
loop_
_entity.id
_entity.type
_entity.pdbx_description
1 polymer ?
#
loop_
_entity_poly.entity_id
_entity_poly.type
_entity_poly.pdbx_seq_one_letter_code
_entity_poly.pdbx_strand_id
1 'polypeptide(L)'
;GSTGQAQLISVSEKIKLIEKLSKNKFKNNFIIGTGFNSLKETISFLNVCKNFNFENFLIMPPAYYVYADNDAIKFYSEIIKIHPWCKIVLYNFEKLCGYKFSVECVEELVKIYPDQIIGVKDSTYNLYKVLKLKNFSILPGSESKLLSGLELGCSGIITATCNVTAELSRNVYDNFINKIDQTNNQKLCNVR
;
A
#
# COMPACT_ATOMS: atom_id res chain seq x y z
N GLY A 1 -4.46 1.32 7.11
CA GLY A 1 -4.72 2.59 6.41
C GLY A 1 -5.80 3.42 7.08
N SER A 2 -6.29 4.48 6.41
CA SER A 2 -7.29 5.42 6.96
C SER A 2 -8.60 4.72 7.38
N THR A 3 -9.16 3.88 6.54
CA THR A 3 -10.39 3.14 6.83
C THR A 3 -10.24 2.18 8.02
N GLY A 4 -9.07 1.62 8.22
CA GLY A 4 -8.76 0.77 9.38
C GLY A 4 -8.38 1.56 10.63
N GLN A 5 -8.60 2.89 10.64
CA GLN A 5 -8.33 3.77 11.79
C GLN A 5 -6.91 3.62 12.38
N ALA A 6 -5.92 3.40 11.50
CA ALA A 6 -4.57 3.01 11.90
C ALA A 6 -3.90 3.98 12.89
N GLN A 7 -4.30 5.26 12.91
CA GLN A 7 -3.79 6.27 13.84
C GLN A 7 -4.54 6.31 15.18
N LEU A 8 -5.69 5.64 15.29
CA LEU A 8 -6.56 5.69 16.46
C LEU A 8 -6.43 4.44 17.36
N ILE A 9 -5.97 3.32 16.80
CA ILE A 9 -5.76 2.08 17.56
C ILE A 9 -4.35 2.07 18.17
N SER A 10 -4.26 1.65 19.41
CA SER A 10 -3.01 1.56 20.17
C SER A 10 -2.07 0.48 19.61
N VAL A 11 -0.80 0.56 19.98
CA VAL A 11 0.21 -0.48 19.61
C VAL A 11 -0.23 -1.86 20.10
N SER A 12 -0.74 -1.95 21.34
CA SER A 12 -1.19 -3.21 21.91
C SER A 12 -2.38 -3.82 21.16
N GLU A 13 -3.32 -3.01 20.70
CA GLU A 13 -4.44 -3.45 19.86
C GLU A 13 -3.97 -3.92 18.49
N LYS A 14 -3.00 -3.22 17.88
CA LYS A 14 -2.37 -3.67 16.63
C LYS A 14 -1.70 -5.03 16.79
N ILE A 15 -0.99 -5.27 17.90
CA ILE A 15 -0.35 -6.56 18.20
C ILE A 15 -1.42 -7.66 18.32
N LYS A 16 -2.49 -7.43 19.09
CA LYS A 16 -3.61 -8.39 19.21
C LYS A 16 -4.25 -8.70 17.84
N LEU A 17 -4.35 -7.67 16.97
CA LEU A 17 -4.85 -7.87 15.61
C LEU A 17 -3.90 -8.78 14.80
N ILE A 18 -2.59 -8.56 14.88
CA ILE A 18 -1.58 -9.40 14.20
C ILE A 18 -1.65 -10.85 14.70
N GLU A 19 -1.74 -11.08 16.00
CA GLU A 19 -1.94 -12.41 16.57
C GLU A 19 -3.19 -13.11 16.02
N LYS A 20 -4.31 -12.38 15.94
CA LYS A 20 -5.55 -12.91 15.38
C LYS A 20 -5.42 -13.23 13.88
N LEU A 21 -4.82 -12.31 13.11
CA LEU A 21 -4.63 -12.48 11.66
C LEU A 21 -3.66 -13.62 11.33
N SER A 22 -2.68 -13.90 12.18
CA SER A 22 -1.70 -14.99 11.97
C SER A 22 -2.34 -16.37 11.88
N LYS A 23 -3.52 -16.54 12.48
CA LYS A 23 -4.32 -17.78 12.46
C LYS A 23 -5.23 -17.88 11.24
N ASN A 24 -5.29 -16.84 10.38
CA ASN A 24 -6.16 -16.85 9.21
C ASN A 24 -5.52 -17.66 8.07
N LYS A 25 -6.33 -18.47 7.39
CA LYS A 25 -5.88 -19.29 6.25
C LYS A 25 -5.29 -18.48 5.08
N PHE A 26 -5.65 -17.21 4.97
CA PHE A 26 -5.17 -16.28 3.93
C PHE A 26 -4.07 -15.35 4.42
N LYS A 27 -3.41 -15.64 5.55
CA LYS A 27 -2.42 -14.74 6.16
C LYS A 27 -1.33 -14.26 5.19
N ASN A 28 -0.90 -15.12 4.27
CA ASN A 28 0.15 -14.80 3.29
C ASN A 28 -0.29 -13.77 2.24
N ASN A 29 -1.60 -13.51 2.11
CA ASN A 29 -2.15 -12.54 1.19
C ASN A 29 -2.35 -11.15 1.84
N PHE A 30 -2.05 -11.01 3.13
CA PHE A 30 -2.24 -9.73 3.82
C PHE A 30 -1.07 -8.78 3.57
N ILE A 31 -1.41 -7.51 3.36
CA ILE A 31 -0.49 -6.39 3.42
C ILE A 31 -0.81 -5.62 4.70
N ILE A 32 0.10 -5.64 5.66
CA ILE A 32 -0.10 -5.05 6.99
C ILE A 32 0.20 -3.56 6.95
N GLY A 33 -0.79 -2.71 7.22
CA GLY A 33 -0.56 -1.27 7.38
C GLY A 33 0.03 -0.96 8.75
N THR A 34 1.20 -0.33 8.81
CA THR A 34 1.87 0.00 10.09
C THR A 34 1.18 1.15 10.81
N GLY A 35 0.95 2.26 10.12
CA GLY A 35 0.21 3.41 10.65
C GLY A 35 0.92 4.11 11.82
N PHE A 36 2.25 4.23 11.78
CA PHE A 36 3.05 4.97 12.76
C PHE A 36 3.76 6.16 12.12
N ASN A 37 3.91 7.25 12.87
CA ASN A 37 4.80 8.37 12.52
C ASN A 37 6.22 8.14 13.05
N SER A 38 6.36 7.40 14.15
CA SER A 38 7.64 7.10 14.76
C SER A 38 8.35 5.97 14.01
N LEU A 39 9.58 6.23 13.55
CA LEU A 39 10.46 5.21 12.96
C LEU A 39 10.71 4.07 13.94
N LYS A 40 10.97 4.38 15.22
CA LYS A 40 11.22 3.38 16.27
C LYS A 40 10.00 2.47 16.50
N GLU A 41 8.79 3.02 16.52
CA GLU A 41 7.57 2.22 16.65
C GLU A 41 7.32 1.35 15.41
N THR A 42 7.58 1.89 14.21
CA THR A 42 7.50 1.12 12.96
C THR A 42 8.45 -0.08 13.03
N ILE A 43 9.73 0.13 13.36
CA ILE A 43 10.73 -0.94 13.49
C ILE A 43 10.31 -1.97 14.54
N SER A 44 9.88 -1.53 15.73
CA SER A 44 9.43 -2.42 16.81
C SER A 44 8.22 -3.26 16.39
N PHE A 45 7.27 -2.67 15.69
CA PHE A 45 6.08 -3.38 15.20
C PHE A 45 6.41 -4.39 14.11
N LEU A 46 7.35 -4.08 13.21
CA LEU A 46 7.84 -5.02 12.20
C LEU A 46 8.50 -6.25 12.86
N ASN A 47 9.24 -6.08 13.96
CA ASN A 47 9.77 -7.21 14.74
C ASN A 47 8.65 -8.14 15.25
N VAL A 48 7.57 -7.56 15.76
CA VAL A 48 6.40 -8.36 16.19
C VAL A 48 5.80 -9.10 15.01
N CYS A 49 5.59 -8.42 13.88
CA CYS A 49 5.03 -9.03 12.68
C CYS A 49 5.88 -10.18 12.14
N LYS A 50 7.22 -10.08 12.24
CA LYS A 50 8.16 -11.14 11.86
C LYS A 50 7.92 -12.43 12.65
N ASN A 51 7.65 -12.33 13.95
CA ASN A 51 7.39 -13.49 14.80
C ASN A 51 6.13 -14.25 14.40
N PHE A 52 5.24 -13.63 13.65
CA PHE A 52 4.03 -14.21 13.09
C PHE A 52 4.13 -14.51 11.58
N ASN A 53 5.34 -14.39 10.98
CA ASN A 53 5.63 -14.63 9.57
C ASN A 53 4.79 -13.74 8.62
N PHE A 54 4.65 -12.44 8.93
CA PHE A 54 4.17 -11.44 8.00
C PHE A 54 5.37 -10.72 7.35
N GLU A 55 5.34 -10.57 6.04
CA GLU A 55 6.45 -9.99 5.27
C GLU A 55 6.04 -8.74 4.48
N ASN A 56 4.73 -8.60 4.15
CA ASN A 56 4.25 -7.54 3.28
C ASN A 56 3.63 -6.40 4.09
N PHE A 57 4.09 -5.16 3.86
CA PHE A 57 3.69 -4.00 4.64
C PHE A 57 3.28 -2.83 3.75
N LEU A 58 2.24 -2.11 4.16
CA LEU A 58 1.87 -0.81 3.61
C LEU A 58 2.37 0.26 4.58
N ILE A 59 3.38 1.03 4.18
CA ILE A 59 4.03 2.02 5.03
C ILE A 59 3.88 3.41 4.41
N MET A 60 3.25 4.31 5.15
CA MET A 60 3.16 5.73 4.82
C MET A 60 4.37 6.45 5.43
N PRO A 61 4.97 7.42 4.75
CA PRO A 61 5.98 8.27 5.37
C PRO A 61 5.40 9.04 6.56
N PRO A 62 6.24 9.49 7.52
CA PRO A 62 5.77 10.24 8.67
C PRO A 62 4.93 11.46 8.28
N ALA A 63 3.84 11.70 9.01
CA ALA A 63 2.99 12.86 8.82
C ALA A 63 3.44 14.03 9.70
N TYR A 64 2.85 15.22 9.49
CA TYR A 64 2.97 16.43 10.27
C TYR A 64 4.12 17.35 9.87
N TYR A 65 5.34 16.83 9.65
CA TYR A 65 6.50 17.65 9.28
C TYR A 65 6.66 17.73 7.76
N VAL A 66 7.19 18.85 7.28
CA VAL A 66 7.57 19.02 5.87
C VAL A 66 8.96 18.44 5.67
N TYR A 67 9.14 17.64 4.64
CA TYR A 67 10.42 17.03 4.28
C TYR A 67 10.46 16.77 2.77
N ALA A 68 11.67 16.47 2.26
CA ALA A 68 11.94 16.23 0.85
C ALA A 68 12.10 14.74 0.54
N ASP A 69 12.25 14.40 -0.75
CA ASP A 69 12.45 13.03 -1.24
C ASP A 69 13.62 12.32 -0.55
N ASN A 70 14.73 13.02 -0.33
CA ASN A 70 15.90 12.46 0.37
C ASN A 70 15.59 12.02 1.80
N ASP A 71 14.68 12.69 2.48
CA ASP A 71 14.26 12.32 3.84
C ASP A 71 13.34 11.11 3.81
N ALA A 72 12.44 11.03 2.82
CA ALA A 72 11.63 9.85 2.58
C ALA A 72 12.52 8.64 2.25
N ILE A 73 13.52 8.79 1.37
CA ILE A 73 14.48 7.73 1.05
C ILE A 73 15.22 7.27 2.31
N LYS A 74 15.71 8.19 3.15
CA LYS A 74 16.35 7.84 4.42
C LYS A 74 15.43 7.07 5.35
N PHE A 75 14.17 7.50 5.49
CA PHE A 75 13.18 6.83 6.34
C PHE A 75 13.00 5.35 5.94
N TYR A 76 12.76 5.07 4.66
CA TYR A 76 12.61 3.68 4.19
C TYR A 76 13.93 2.91 4.25
N SER A 77 15.07 3.56 3.97
CA SER A 77 16.39 2.95 4.08
C SER A 77 16.69 2.46 5.50
N GLU A 78 16.37 3.25 6.52
CA GLU A 78 16.59 2.84 7.92
C GLU A 78 15.68 1.64 8.32
N ILE A 79 14.45 1.59 7.82
CA ILE A 79 13.58 0.42 8.02
C ILE A 79 14.19 -0.82 7.37
N ILE A 80 14.60 -0.71 6.11
CA ILE A 80 15.11 -1.85 5.34
C ILE A 80 16.47 -2.35 5.86
N LYS A 81 17.35 -1.47 6.29
CA LYS A 81 18.63 -1.85 6.91
C LYS A 81 18.43 -2.76 8.13
N ILE A 82 17.43 -2.47 8.95
CA ILE A 82 17.12 -3.25 10.16
C ILE A 82 16.29 -4.49 9.81
N HIS A 83 15.41 -4.39 8.81
CA HIS A 83 14.48 -5.42 8.38
C HIS A 83 14.63 -5.75 6.89
N PRO A 84 15.77 -6.31 6.44
CA PRO A 84 16.01 -6.59 5.01
C PRO A 84 15.08 -7.66 4.41
N TRP A 85 14.33 -8.35 5.23
CA TRP A 85 13.32 -9.35 4.86
C TRP A 85 11.96 -8.74 4.53
N CYS A 86 11.66 -7.48 4.94
CA CYS A 86 10.35 -6.88 4.73
C CYS A 86 10.15 -6.45 3.28
N LYS A 87 8.92 -6.61 2.80
CA LYS A 87 8.45 -6.16 1.51
C LYS A 87 7.48 -5.00 1.70
N ILE A 88 7.80 -3.86 1.11
CA ILE A 88 7.12 -2.60 1.36
C ILE A 88 6.35 -2.15 0.13
N VAL A 89 5.06 -1.91 0.29
CA VAL A 89 4.25 -1.09 -0.58
C VAL A 89 4.28 0.33 -0.01
N LEU A 90 4.83 1.26 -0.76
CA LEU A 90 4.85 2.69 -0.39
C LEU A 90 3.41 3.22 -0.34
N TYR A 91 3.09 4.09 0.62
CA TYR A 91 1.77 4.69 0.68
C TYR A 91 1.84 6.18 0.35
N ASN A 92 1.49 6.51 -0.89
CA ASN A 92 1.41 7.88 -1.39
C ASN A 92 0.03 8.47 -1.12
N PHE A 93 -0.08 9.32 -0.10
CA PHE A 93 -1.31 10.03 0.23
C PHE A 93 -1.01 11.39 0.86
N GLU A 94 -0.72 12.37 0.03
CA GLU A 94 -0.34 13.73 0.41
C GLU A 94 -1.31 14.36 1.44
N LYS A 95 -2.61 14.18 1.24
CA LYS A 95 -3.64 14.73 2.16
C LYS A 95 -3.53 14.22 3.60
N LEU A 96 -2.91 13.06 3.83
CA LEU A 96 -2.77 12.48 5.17
C LEU A 96 -1.39 12.72 5.79
N CYS A 97 -0.32 12.71 4.98
CA CYS A 97 1.03 12.83 5.51
C CYS A 97 1.73 14.15 5.18
N GLY A 98 1.13 15.00 4.33
CA GLY A 98 1.75 16.26 3.91
C GLY A 98 2.91 16.11 2.90
N TYR A 99 3.21 14.88 2.48
CA TYR A 99 4.25 14.57 1.52
C TYR A 99 3.70 13.80 0.32
N LYS A 100 4.19 14.14 -0.86
CA LYS A 100 3.86 13.51 -2.13
C LYS A 100 5.13 12.94 -2.76
N PHE A 101 5.18 11.63 -2.97
CA PHE A 101 6.29 11.03 -3.69
C PHE A 101 6.40 11.60 -5.10
N SER A 102 7.61 11.99 -5.49
CA SER A 102 7.96 12.19 -6.89
C SER A 102 8.16 10.84 -7.60
N VAL A 103 8.18 10.85 -8.92
CA VAL A 103 8.53 9.66 -9.73
C VAL A 103 9.97 9.26 -9.42
N GLU A 104 10.87 10.23 -9.39
CA GLU A 104 12.30 10.08 -9.14
C GLU A 104 12.57 9.44 -7.77
N CYS A 105 11.83 9.84 -6.74
CA CYS A 105 11.95 9.24 -5.41
C CYS A 105 11.58 7.75 -5.40
N VAL A 106 10.51 7.38 -6.08
CA VAL A 106 10.08 5.97 -6.17
C VAL A 106 11.08 5.15 -6.98
N GLU A 107 11.54 5.67 -8.12
CA GLU A 107 12.54 5.02 -8.97
C GLU A 107 13.86 4.80 -8.23
N GLU A 108 14.34 5.80 -7.49
CA GLU A 108 15.56 5.67 -6.70
C GLU A 108 15.41 4.64 -5.56
N LEU A 109 14.27 4.64 -4.85
CA LEU A 109 14.00 3.62 -3.83
C LEU A 109 13.99 2.21 -4.41
N VAL A 110 13.36 1.99 -5.57
CA VAL A 110 13.34 0.68 -6.24
C VAL A 110 14.72 0.28 -6.74
N LYS A 111 15.51 1.23 -7.24
CA LYS A 111 16.88 0.99 -7.68
C LYS A 111 17.79 0.55 -6.52
N ILE A 112 17.66 1.17 -5.34
CA ILE A 112 18.47 0.83 -4.16
C ILE A 112 17.99 -0.47 -3.51
N TYR A 113 16.67 -0.70 -3.46
CA TYR A 113 16.02 -1.80 -2.74
C TYR A 113 15.01 -2.58 -3.61
N PRO A 114 15.46 -3.20 -4.71
CA PRO A 114 14.56 -3.83 -5.69
C PRO A 114 13.73 -4.99 -5.13
N ASP A 115 14.24 -5.68 -4.12
CA ASP A 115 13.55 -6.83 -3.51
C ASP A 115 12.63 -6.40 -2.36
N GLN A 116 12.85 -5.22 -1.76
CA GLN A 116 12.08 -4.74 -0.62
C GLN A 116 10.98 -3.76 -1.01
N ILE A 117 11.22 -2.88 -1.97
CA ILE A 117 10.24 -1.89 -2.43
C ILE A 117 9.44 -2.49 -3.61
N ILE A 118 8.34 -3.15 -3.28
CA ILE A 118 7.58 -3.99 -4.23
C ILE A 118 6.37 -3.31 -4.86
N GLY A 119 6.02 -2.11 -4.45
CA GLY A 119 4.88 -1.42 -5.00
C GLY A 119 4.58 -0.07 -4.36
N VAL A 120 3.56 0.60 -4.88
CA VAL A 120 3.01 1.84 -4.34
C VAL A 120 1.48 1.81 -4.34
N LYS A 121 0.87 2.16 -3.20
CA LYS A 121 -0.53 2.59 -3.15
C LYS A 121 -0.57 4.07 -3.44
N ASP A 122 -1.18 4.45 -4.58
CA ASP A 122 -1.27 5.84 -5.02
C ASP A 122 -2.67 6.43 -4.78
N SER A 123 -2.84 7.10 -3.65
CA SER A 123 -4.07 7.83 -3.31
C SER A 123 -3.98 9.34 -3.61
N THR A 124 -2.82 9.84 -4.04
CA THR A 124 -2.61 11.19 -4.56
C THR A 124 -2.84 11.25 -6.07
N TYR A 125 -2.76 10.10 -6.75
CA TYR A 125 -3.00 9.93 -8.20
C TYR A 125 -1.99 10.63 -9.12
N ASN A 126 -0.81 10.95 -8.64
CA ASN A 126 0.26 11.53 -9.44
C ASN A 126 1.22 10.48 -10.04
N LEU A 127 1.20 9.24 -9.56
CA LEU A 127 2.14 8.19 -9.95
C LEU A 127 1.54 7.17 -10.92
N TYR A 128 0.30 6.74 -10.72
CA TYR A 128 -0.27 5.57 -11.40
C TYR A 128 -0.36 5.69 -12.94
N LYS A 129 -0.35 6.91 -13.47
CA LYS A 129 -0.37 7.17 -14.92
C LYS A 129 1.01 7.20 -15.56
N VAL A 130 2.02 7.59 -14.80
CA VAL A 130 3.35 7.94 -15.32
C VAL A 130 4.44 6.94 -14.93
N LEU A 131 4.32 6.34 -13.74
CA LEU A 131 5.32 5.40 -13.24
C LEU A 131 5.29 4.09 -14.06
N LYS A 132 6.46 3.66 -14.54
CA LYS A 132 6.64 2.44 -15.34
C LYS A 132 7.85 1.66 -14.83
N LEU A 133 7.61 0.75 -13.89
CA LEU A 133 8.66 -0.08 -13.29
C LEU A 133 8.33 -1.57 -13.49
N LYS A 134 9.34 -2.37 -13.76
CA LYS A 134 9.21 -3.83 -13.86
C LYS A 134 9.13 -4.44 -12.46
N ASN A 135 8.35 -5.51 -12.31
CA ASN A 135 8.18 -6.24 -11.05
C ASN A 135 7.73 -5.35 -9.88
N PHE A 136 6.96 -4.30 -10.16
CA PHE A 136 6.51 -3.32 -9.19
C PHE A 136 5.00 -3.11 -9.29
N SER A 137 4.30 -3.24 -8.18
CA SER A 137 2.84 -3.12 -8.13
C SER A 137 2.39 -1.68 -7.96
N ILE A 138 1.63 -1.16 -8.90
CA ILE A 138 1.00 0.17 -8.80
C ILE A 138 -0.49 -0.04 -8.49
N LEU A 139 -0.95 0.55 -7.38
CA LEU A 139 -2.27 0.32 -6.79
C LEU A 139 -2.97 1.65 -6.51
N PRO A 140 -3.73 2.21 -7.46
CA PRO A 140 -4.55 3.40 -7.22
C PRO A 140 -5.47 3.27 -6.00
N GLY A 141 -5.72 4.37 -5.31
CA GLY A 141 -6.46 4.42 -4.04
C GLY A 141 -7.99 4.52 -4.20
N SER A 142 -8.56 4.33 -5.38
CA SER A 142 -10.00 4.45 -5.64
C SER A 142 -10.50 3.36 -6.58
N GLU A 143 -11.72 2.89 -6.30
CA GLU A 143 -12.48 1.96 -7.14
C GLU A 143 -12.73 2.52 -8.55
N SER A 144 -12.97 3.82 -8.67
CA SER A 144 -13.16 4.49 -9.97
C SER A 144 -11.92 4.49 -10.87
N LYS A 145 -10.77 4.08 -10.32
CA LYS A 145 -9.50 3.97 -11.05
C LYS A 145 -9.13 2.51 -11.35
N LEU A 146 -10.00 1.53 -11.03
CA LEU A 146 -9.65 0.14 -11.25
C LEU A 146 -9.47 -0.16 -12.74
N LEU A 147 -10.49 0.02 -13.56
CA LEU A 147 -10.41 -0.31 -14.98
C LEU A 147 -9.36 0.54 -15.70
N SER A 148 -9.41 1.86 -15.58
CA SER A 148 -8.41 2.74 -16.21
C SER A 148 -6.99 2.50 -15.71
N GLY A 149 -6.81 2.08 -14.46
CA GLY A 149 -5.50 1.69 -13.93
C GLY A 149 -5.00 0.39 -14.57
N LEU A 150 -5.85 -0.63 -14.71
CA LEU A 150 -5.50 -1.89 -15.37
C LEU A 150 -5.10 -1.66 -16.83
N GLU A 151 -5.81 -0.82 -17.56
CA GLU A 151 -5.48 -0.41 -18.94
C GLU A 151 -4.09 0.25 -19.04
N LEU A 152 -3.66 0.94 -17.98
CA LEU A 152 -2.34 1.56 -17.87
C LEU A 152 -1.25 0.63 -17.32
N GLY A 153 -1.60 -0.62 -16.98
CA GLY A 153 -0.68 -1.63 -16.45
C GLY A 153 -0.55 -1.64 -14.94
N CYS A 154 -1.49 -1.01 -14.20
CA CYS A 154 -1.55 -1.15 -12.75
C CYS A 154 -1.94 -2.57 -12.35
N SER A 155 -1.53 -3.00 -11.14
CA SER A 155 -1.76 -4.37 -10.64
C SER A 155 -3.14 -4.57 -10.00
N GLY A 156 -3.90 -3.50 -9.79
CA GLY A 156 -5.19 -3.49 -9.10
C GLY A 156 -5.37 -2.22 -8.30
N ILE A 157 -6.13 -2.26 -7.20
CA ILE A 157 -6.40 -1.11 -6.32
C ILE A 157 -6.30 -1.48 -4.84
N ILE A 158 -6.03 -0.48 -3.99
CA ILE A 158 -6.27 -0.57 -2.53
C ILE A 158 -7.18 0.60 -2.14
N THR A 159 -8.47 0.34 -1.99
CA THR A 159 -9.48 1.39 -1.70
C THR A 159 -10.32 1.09 -0.46
N ALA A 160 -10.89 2.13 0.11
CA ALA A 160 -11.80 2.05 1.25
C ALA A 160 -13.10 1.30 0.92
N THR A 161 -13.64 1.51 -0.27
CA THR A 161 -14.91 0.93 -0.71
C THR A 161 -14.84 -0.58 -0.89
N CYS A 162 -13.66 -1.17 -1.12
CA CYS A 162 -13.52 -2.63 -1.18
C CYS A 162 -13.90 -3.37 0.11
N ASN A 163 -14.09 -2.67 1.24
CA ASN A 163 -14.69 -3.28 2.43
C ASN A 163 -16.14 -3.74 2.18
N VAL A 164 -16.85 -3.14 1.22
CA VAL A 164 -18.24 -3.47 0.86
C VAL A 164 -18.42 -3.82 -0.62
N THR A 165 -17.41 -3.59 -1.46
CA THR A 165 -17.47 -3.82 -2.92
C THR A 165 -16.41 -4.81 -3.41
N ALA A 166 -15.88 -5.64 -2.54
CA ALA A 166 -14.78 -6.55 -2.90
C ALA A 166 -15.14 -7.47 -4.07
N GLU A 167 -16.33 -8.08 -4.04
CA GLU A 167 -16.81 -8.96 -5.10
C GLU A 167 -16.98 -8.21 -6.43
N LEU A 168 -17.61 -7.04 -6.40
CA LEU A 168 -17.80 -6.22 -7.59
C LEU A 168 -16.47 -5.76 -8.19
N SER A 169 -15.53 -5.36 -7.34
CA SER A 169 -14.17 -4.99 -7.77
C SER A 169 -13.43 -6.18 -8.37
N ARG A 170 -13.59 -7.37 -7.77
CA ARG A 170 -13.00 -8.60 -8.29
C ARG A 170 -13.57 -8.94 -9.66
N ASN A 171 -14.87 -8.83 -9.86
CA ASN A 171 -15.53 -9.08 -11.15
C ASN A 171 -15.00 -8.13 -12.24
N VAL A 172 -14.82 -6.83 -11.94
CA VAL A 172 -14.22 -5.89 -12.90
C VAL A 172 -12.80 -6.30 -13.26
N TYR A 173 -12.00 -6.70 -12.28
CA TYR A 173 -10.63 -7.18 -12.51
C TYR A 173 -10.60 -8.44 -13.38
N ASP A 174 -11.39 -9.46 -13.04
CA ASP A 174 -11.43 -10.73 -13.77
C ASP A 174 -11.96 -10.54 -15.19
N ASN A 175 -12.97 -9.69 -15.38
CA ASN A 175 -13.47 -9.36 -16.70
C ASN A 175 -12.41 -8.67 -17.56
N PHE A 176 -11.59 -7.80 -16.97
CA PHE A 176 -10.48 -7.18 -17.69
C PHE A 176 -9.44 -8.22 -18.14
N ILE A 177 -9.02 -9.11 -17.24
CA ILE A 177 -8.03 -10.16 -17.56
C ILE A 177 -8.56 -11.11 -18.63
N ASN A 178 -9.84 -11.48 -18.56
CA ASN A 178 -10.48 -12.40 -19.50
C ASN A 178 -11.04 -11.72 -20.76
N LYS A 179 -10.85 -10.39 -20.92
CA LYS A 179 -11.35 -9.58 -22.05
C LYS A 179 -12.87 -9.68 -22.24
N ILE A 180 -13.60 -9.72 -21.13
CA ILE A 180 -15.07 -9.74 -21.08
C ILE A 180 -15.59 -8.32 -20.92
N ASP A 181 -16.87 -8.10 -21.26
CA ASP A 181 -17.56 -6.82 -21.11
C ASP A 181 -17.46 -6.23 -19.70
N GLN A 182 -17.30 -4.90 -19.61
CA GLN A 182 -17.04 -4.14 -18.40
C GLN A 182 -18.29 -3.44 -17.81
N THR A 183 -19.48 -3.99 -18.02
CA THR A 183 -20.74 -3.43 -17.46
C THR A 183 -20.70 -3.25 -15.93
N ASN A 184 -19.94 -4.10 -15.23
CA ASN A 184 -19.76 -4.00 -13.78
C ASN A 184 -18.89 -2.79 -13.35
N ASN A 185 -18.07 -2.25 -14.23
CA ASN A 185 -17.25 -1.08 -13.91
C ASN A 185 -18.13 0.16 -13.64
N GLN A 186 -19.20 0.37 -14.42
CA GLN A 186 -20.11 1.47 -14.16
C GLN A 186 -20.80 1.35 -12.80
N LYS A 187 -21.22 0.13 -12.43
CA LYS A 187 -21.80 -0.14 -11.10
C LYS A 187 -20.79 0.15 -9.99
N LEU A 188 -19.53 -0.26 -10.16
CA LEU A 188 -18.47 -0.01 -9.20
C LEU A 188 -18.18 1.48 -9.01
N CYS A 189 -18.13 2.25 -10.11
CA CYS A 189 -17.91 3.70 -10.06
C CYS A 189 -19.05 4.47 -9.36
N ASN A 190 -20.27 3.95 -9.40
CA ASN A 190 -21.46 4.58 -8.81
C ASN A 190 -21.62 4.32 -7.30
N VAL A 191 -20.73 3.56 -6.66
CA VAL A 191 -20.80 3.26 -5.21
C VAL A 191 -20.39 4.46 -4.35
N ARG A 192 -19.79 5.51 -4.94
CA ARG A 192 -19.23 6.63 -4.21
C ARG A 192 -19.97 7.93 -4.43
#